data_5c3ca6a26a5fc5356366c04f00014cf5
#
_entry.id   5c3ca6a26a5fc5356366c04f00014cf5
#
_cell.length_a   1.000
_cell.length_b   1.000
_cell.length_c   1.000
_cell.angle_alpha   90.00
_cell.angle_beta   90.00
_cell.angle_gamma   90.00
#
_symmetry.space_group_name_H-M   'P 1'
#
loop_
_entity.id
_entity.type
_entity.pdbx_description
1 polymer ?
#
loop_
_entity_poly.entity_id
_entity_poly.type
_entity_poly.pdbx_seq_one_letter_code
_entity_poly.pdbx_strand_id
1 'polypeptide(L)'
;VIFSVIVIVFLQTITLAQSFAPEPEEIGSDAIHKDSSIFVGWANNISITRGPMNILEPSLGLTDYGSATDGSFIADNNVVSLGDGGEAIATFSQAISNGPGPDFAVFENGFANHYMELAFVEVSSDGVNYTRFESISEAPADIQISNFSFSDCRYLNNLAGKYRLYYGTPFDLEELSGTTGLDINYITHIRIIDVVGSISAEIASYDSEGNIINDPYPTPFDSGGFDLDAIGIINGSDLHLNEFNQSFTVYPNPTKNLIYL
;
A
#
# COMPACT_ATOMS: atom_id res chain seq x y z
N VAL A 1 -5.12 -7.52 -70.80
CA VAL A 1 -5.16 -8.12 -69.44
C VAL A 1 -4.44 -7.15 -68.55
N ILE A 2 -5.21 -6.45 -67.67
CA ILE A 2 -4.67 -5.51 -66.68
C ILE A 2 -4.53 -6.28 -65.37
N PHE A 3 -3.31 -6.47 -64.90
CA PHE A 3 -3.05 -7.03 -63.56
C PHE A 3 -3.09 -5.88 -62.53
N SER A 4 -4.15 -5.89 -61.68
CA SER A 4 -4.19 -5.04 -60.50
C SER A 4 -3.34 -5.66 -59.40
N VAL A 5 -2.29 -4.97 -58.98
CA VAL A 5 -1.49 -5.33 -57.81
C VAL A 5 -2.18 -4.74 -56.58
N ILE A 6 -2.71 -5.59 -55.72
CA ILE A 6 -3.22 -5.19 -54.40
C ILE A 6 -2.03 -5.14 -53.43
N VAL A 7 -1.63 -3.96 -53.02
CA VAL A 7 -0.65 -3.76 -51.95
C VAL A 7 -1.39 -3.79 -50.61
N ILE A 8 -1.22 -4.86 -49.84
CA ILE A 8 -1.75 -4.96 -48.47
C ILE A 8 -0.70 -4.32 -47.55
N VAL A 9 -1.02 -3.13 -47.04
CA VAL A 9 -0.21 -2.45 -46.00
C VAL A 9 -0.65 -3.03 -44.66
N PHE A 10 0.20 -3.84 -44.02
CA PHE A 10 0.03 -4.20 -42.61
C PHE A 10 0.39 -2.99 -41.75
N LEU A 11 -0.61 -2.33 -41.19
CA LEU A 11 -0.38 -1.41 -40.07
C LEU A 11 -0.04 -2.26 -38.83
N GLN A 12 1.23 -2.33 -38.48
CA GLN A 12 1.61 -2.81 -37.14
C GLN A 12 1.29 -1.69 -36.16
N THR A 13 0.27 -1.86 -35.37
CA THR A 13 0.06 -1.04 -34.16
C THR A 13 1.14 -1.44 -33.18
N ILE A 14 2.13 -0.60 -32.97
CA ILE A 14 3.03 -0.71 -31.82
C ILE A 14 2.18 -0.33 -30.62
N THR A 15 1.70 -1.29 -29.89
CA THR A 15 1.20 -1.09 -28.52
C THR A 15 2.47 -0.81 -27.71
N LEU A 16 2.68 0.43 -27.33
CA LEU A 16 3.66 0.73 -26.27
C LEU A 16 3.06 0.11 -25.00
N ALA A 17 3.77 -0.80 -24.39
CA ALA A 17 3.45 -1.25 -23.04
C ALA A 17 3.30 -0.01 -22.16
N GLN A 18 2.27 0.04 -21.33
CA GLN A 18 2.10 1.12 -20.37
C GLN A 18 3.30 1.04 -19.42
N SER A 19 3.97 2.16 -19.20
CA SER A 19 5.10 2.24 -18.29
C SER A 19 4.68 3.13 -17.12
N PHE A 20 4.66 2.56 -15.92
CA PHE A 20 4.37 3.28 -14.69
C PHE A 20 5.60 4.04 -14.18
N ALA A 21 5.45 4.76 -13.07
CA ALA A 21 6.50 5.58 -12.52
C ALA A 21 7.78 4.77 -12.24
N PRO A 22 8.95 5.31 -12.61
CA PRO A 22 10.23 4.63 -12.46
C PRO A 22 10.72 4.63 -11.02
N GLU A 23 11.89 4.03 -10.79
CA GLU A 23 12.53 3.93 -9.49
C GLU A 23 12.83 5.31 -8.86
N PRO A 24 13.04 5.35 -7.51
CA PRO A 24 13.35 6.59 -6.81
C PRO A 24 14.53 7.33 -7.43
N GLU A 25 14.47 8.66 -7.41
CA GLU A 25 15.48 9.58 -7.93
C GLU A 25 15.60 9.64 -9.47
N GLU A 26 14.85 8.83 -10.20
CA GLU A 26 14.69 8.99 -11.65
C GLU A 26 13.65 10.07 -12.01
N ILE A 27 13.81 10.66 -13.18
CA ILE A 27 12.85 11.66 -13.70
C ILE A 27 11.50 10.97 -13.95
N GLY A 28 10.44 11.48 -13.30
CA GLY A 28 9.10 10.93 -13.40
C GLY A 28 8.77 9.92 -12.32
N SER A 29 9.67 9.67 -11.37
CA SER A 29 9.35 8.88 -10.17
C SER A 29 8.33 9.60 -9.31
N ASP A 30 7.37 8.84 -8.77
CA ASP A 30 6.40 9.29 -7.78
C ASP A 30 6.75 8.83 -6.35
N ALA A 31 7.89 8.13 -6.18
CA ALA A 31 8.41 7.68 -4.90
C ALA A 31 8.63 8.83 -3.92
N ILE A 32 8.15 8.70 -2.69
CA ILE A 32 8.23 9.75 -1.68
C ILE A 32 9.23 9.38 -0.60
N HIS A 33 10.32 10.16 -0.48
CA HIS A 33 11.31 9.92 0.57
C HIS A 33 10.72 10.18 1.96
N LYS A 34 11.01 9.33 2.94
CA LYS A 34 10.49 9.39 4.32
C LYS A 34 10.67 10.72 5.04
N ASP A 35 11.73 11.46 4.70
CA ASP A 35 12.03 12.77 5.29
C ASP A 35 11.36 13.93 4.54
N SER A 36 10.45 13.63 3.60
CA SER A 36 9.69 14.65 2.90
C SER A 36 8.81 15.43 3.88
N SER A 37 8.83 16.76 3.76
CA SER A 37 8.01 17.65 4.60
C SER A 37 6.51 17.59 4.29
N ILE A 38 6.09 16.79 3.30
CA ILE A 38 4.67 16.61 2.99
C ILE A 38 3.95 15.70 4.00
N PHE A 39 4.69 14.84 4.73
CA PHE A 39 4.09 13.97 5.74
C PHE A 39 3.63 14.79 6.97
N VAL A 40 2.36 14.65 7.31
CA VAL A 40 1.71 15.32 8.46
C VAL A 40 1.48 14.37 9.63
N GLY A 41 1.65 13.08 9.43
CA GLY A 41 1.48 12.05 10.45
C GLY A 41 1.91 10.68 9.96
N TRP A 42 1.81 9.69 10.85
CA TRP A 42 2.19 8.29 10.60
C TRP A 42 1.20 7.35 11.28
N ALA A 43 1.08 6.13 10.78
CA ALA A 43 0.36 5.08 11.49
C ALA A 43 0.99 4.90 12.88
N ASN A 44 0.15 4.79 13.91
CA ASN A 44 0.60 4.71 15.29
C ASN A 44 0.12 3.45 16.02
N ASN A 45 -0.68 2.64 15.37
CA ASN A 45 -1.11 1.36 15.90
C ASN A 45 -1.37 0.41 14.72
N ILE A 46 -0.78 -0.79 14.82
CA ILE A 46 -0.90 -1.84 13.80
C ILE A 46 -1.33 -3.12 14.46
N SER A 47 -2.29 -3.82 13.86
CA SER A 47 -2.63 -5.20 14.17
C SER A 47 -2.20 -6.11 13.02
N ILE A 48 -1.67 -7.30 13.33
CA ILE A 48 -1.07 -8.20 12.36
C ILE A 48 -1.72 -9.56 12.43
N THR A 49 -2.01 -10.11 11.25
CA THR A 49 -2.32 -11.53 11.06
C THR A 49 -1.22 -12.14 10.20
N ARG A 50 -0.32 -12.89 10.81
CA ARG A 50 0.83 -13.48 10.13
C ARG A 50 0.40 -14.56 9.15
N GLY A 51 0.97 -14.56 7.96
CA GLY A 51 0.93 -15.66 7.02
C GLY A 51 2.02 -16.70 7.30
N PRO A 52 1.97 -17.87 6.63
CA PRO A 52 3.02 -18.87 6.71
C PRO A 52 4.32 -18.38 6.05
N MET A 53 5.46 -18.91 6.46
CA MET A 53 6.75 -18.71 5.78
C MET A 53 6.72 -19.25 4.35
N ASN A 54 5.92 -20.27 4.09
CA ASN A 54 5.66 -20.82 2.77
C ASN A 54 4.26 -21.45 2.77
N ILE A 55 3.37 -20.93 1.96
CA ILE A 55 1.97 -21.38 1.88
C ILE A 55 1.84 -22.83 1.42
N LEU A 56 2.81 -23.34 0.66
CA LEU A 56 2.85 -24.76 0.23
C LEU A 56 3.48 -25.69 1.27
N GLU A 57 4.19 -25.15 2.27
CA GLU A 57 4.82 -25.90 3.35
C GLU A 57 4.42 -25.37 4.74
N PRO A 58 3.13 -25.46 5.14
CA PRO A 58 2.65 -24.87 6.40
C PRO A 58 3.34 -25.41 7.66
N SER A 59 4.04 -26.53 7.53
CA SER A 59 4.82 -27.13 8.63
C SER A 59 6.05 -26.31 9.02
N LEU A 60 6.49 -25.36 8.20
CA LEU A 60 7.56 -24.40 8.52
C LEU A 60 7.10 -23.39 9.58
N GLY A 61 5.80 -23.19 9.74
CA GLY A 61 5.23 -22.22 10.68
C GLY A 61 4.89 -20.90 10.02
N LEU A 62 4.53 -19.93 10.87
CA LEU A 62 4.26 -18.54 10.44
C LEU A 62 5.55 -17.73 10.50
N THR A 63 5.61 -16.63 9.73
CA THR A 63 6.66 -15.63 9.90
C THR A 63 6.58 -15.03 11.31
N ASP A 64 7.73 -14.62 11.87
CA ASP A 64 7.77 -14.05 13.22
C ASP A 64 8.72 -12.85 13.37
N TYR A 65 9.33 -12.41 12.27
CA TYR A 65 10.25 -11.27 12.30
C TYR A 65 9.51 -9.96 12.60
N GLY A 66 10.07 -9.18 13.52
CA GLY A 66 9.53 -7.89 13.94
C GLY A 66 8.23 -7.98 14.75
N SER A 67 7.74 -6.86 15.17
CA SER A 67 6.50 -6.70 15.94
C SER A 67 5.63 -5.57 15.37
N ALA A 68 4.40 -5.45 15.84
CA ALA A 68 3.49 -4.38 15.39
C ALA A 68 4.05 -2.96 15.59
N THR A 69 4.92 -2.77 16.59
CA THR A 69 5.57 -1.47 16.82
C THR A 69 6.62 -1.13 15.76
N ASP A 70 7.23 -2.14 15.13
CA ASP A 70 8.25 -1.92 14.12
C ASP A 70 7.67 -1.40 12.79
N GLY A 71 6.42 -1.74 12.48
CA GLY A 71 5.68 -1.17 11.35
C GLY A 71 4.96 0.15 11.65
N SER A 72 5.20 0.75 12.83
CA SER A 72 4.51 1.96 13.30
C SER A 72 5.44 3.17 13.32
N PHE A 73 4.86 4.36 13.21
CA PHE A 73 5.57 5.64 13.20
C PHE A 73 6.37 5.87 11.93
N ILE A 74 7.46 6.65 12.00
CA ILE A 74 8.26 7.02 10.83
C ILE A 74 9.08 5.82 10.33
N ALA A 75 9.22 5.70 9.00
CA ALA A 75 10.07 4.67 8.40
C ALA A 75 11.51 4.77 8.91
N ASP A 76 11.99 3.72 9.56
CA ASP A 76 13.31 3.67 10.20
C ASP A 76 14.08 2.36 9.91
N ASN A 77 13.53 1.51 9.04
CA ASN A 77 14.05 0.19 8.68
C ASN A 77 13.87 -0.88 9.79
N ASN A 78 13.09 -0.59 10.82
CA ASN A 78 12.56 -1.65 11.66
C ASN A 78 11.22 -2.07 11.06
N VAL A 79 11.08 -3.33 10.71
CA VAL A 79 9.94 -3.81 9.94
C VAL A 79 9.21 -4.97 10.62
N VAL A 80 8.00 -5.18 10.19
CA VAL A 80 7.23 -6.36 10.55
C VAL A 80 6.89 -7.15 9.30
N SER A 81 7.35 -8.41 9.25
CA SER A 81 7.12 -9.31 8.10
C SER A 81 5.74 -9.93 8.17
N LEU A 82 5.03 -9.95 7.06
CA LEU A 82 3.67 -10.44 7.02
C LEU A 82 3.58 -11.95 6.71
N GLY A 83 4.48 -12.50 5.92
CA GLY A 83 4.40 -13.88 5.42
C GLY A 83 3.38 -14.05 4.30
N ASP A 84 3.39 -15.19 3.63
CA ASP A 84 2.55 -15.47 2.47
C ASP A 84 1.06 -15.21 2.76
N GLY A 85 0.49 -14.19 2.10
CA GLY A 85 -0.91 -13.78 2.29
C GLY A 85 -1.24 -13.23 3.67
N GLY A 86 -0.25 -12.88 4.48
CA GLY A 86 -0.44 -12.21 5.77
C GLY A 86 -0.97 -10.78 5.62
N GLU A 87 -1.50 -10.22 6.70
CA GLU A 87 -2.09 -8.88 6.66
C GLU A 87 -1.71 -8.03 7.86
N ALA A 88 -1.64 -6.72 7.63
CA ALA A 88 -1.53 -5.70 8.66
C ALA A 88 -2.67 -4.68 8.51
N ILE A 89 -3.29 -4.30 9.62
CA ILE A 89 -4.28 -3.22 9.67
C ILE A 89 -3.72 -2.10 10.50
N ALA A 90 -3.52 -0.95 9.86
CA ALA A 90 -3.02 0.27 10.48
C ALA A 90 -4.15 1.23 10.83
N THR A 91 -4.02 1.90 11.98
CA THR A 91 -4.88 3.01 12.40
C THR A 91 -4.05 4.24 12.74
N PHE A 92 -4.71 5.37 12.82
CA PHE A 92 -4.08 6.69 12.87
C PHE A 92 -4.69 7.54 13.97
N SER A 93 -3.94 8.53 14.48
CA SER A 93 -4.45 9.53 15.42
C SER A 93 -5.35 10.59 14.76
N GLN A 94 -5.32 10.67 13.44
CA GLN A 94 -6.16 11.54 12.61
C GLN A 94 -6.64 10.73 11.41
N ALA A 95 -7.82 11.03 10.86
CA ALA A 95 -8.27 10.39 9.63
C ALA A 95 -7.45 10.89 8.43
N ILE A 96 -7.27 10.02 7.41
CA ILE A 96 -6.72 10.43 6.12
C ILE A 96 -7.89 10.97 5.30
N SER A 97 -7.69 12.06 4.59
CA SER A 97 -8.71 12.72 3.78
C SER A 97 -8.19 12.89 2.37
N ASN A 98 -9.07 12.72 1.39
CA ASN A 98 -8.75 13.02 0.01
C ASN A 98 -8.31 14.49 -0.17
N GLY A 99 -7.21 14.70 -0.87
CA GLY A 99 -6.61 16.00 -1.17
C GLY A 99 -6.03 16.03 -2.58
N PRO A 100 -5.30 17.08 -2.96
CA PRO A 100 -4.64 17.11 -4.25
C PRO A 100 -3.44 16.15 -4.33
N GLY A 101 -3.50 15.16 -5.21
CA GLY A 101 -2.47 14.13 -5.40
C GLY A 101 -2.47 13.09 -4.27
N PRO A 102 -1.35 12.37 -4.01
CA PRO A 102 -1.35 11.27 -3.07
C PRO A 102 -1.69 11.70 -1.63
N ASP A 103 -2.45 10.88 -0.93
CA ASP A 103 -2.95 11.15 0.43
C ASP A 103 -2.16 10.41 1.50
N PHE A 104 -1.51 9.34 1.14
CA PHE A 104 -0.61 8.58 2.02
C PHE A 104 0.43 7.82 1.21
N ALA A 105 1.44 7.28 1.89
CA ALA A 105 2.44 6.41 1.29
C ALA A 105 2.76 5.24 2.21
N VAL A 106 3.00 4.06 1.60
CA VAL A 106 3.37 2.82 2.28
C VAL A 106 4.85 2.55 2.05
N PHE A 107 5.58 2.23 3.13
CA PHE A 107 7.00 1.97 3.15
C PHE A 107 7.28 0.50 3.43
N GLU A 108 8.25 -0.02 2.72
CA GLU A 108 8.82 -1.36 2.80
C GLU A 108 10.34 -1.22 2.85
N ASN A 109 11.10 -2.28 3.20
CA ASN A 109 12.54 -2.19 3.44
C ASN A 109 13.42 -2.75 2.32
N GLY A 110 12.94 -2.91 1.10
CA GLY A 110 13.70 -3.41 -0.05
C GLY A 110 15.10 -2.82 -0.13
N PHE A 111 16.11 -3.67 -0.08
CA PHE A 111 17.51 -3.26 0.08
C PHE A 111 18.13 -2.67 -1.19
N ALA A 112 17.45 -2.73 -2.33
CA ALA A 112 17.92 -2.20 -3.61
C ALA A 112 16.74 -1.82 -4.51
N ASN A 113 16.99 -0.92 -5.47
CA ASN A 113 16.06 -0.73 -6.57
C ASN A 113 15.79 -2.07 -7.25
N HIS A 114 14.56 -2.30 -7.72
CA HIS A 114 14.13 -3.54 -8.39
C HIS A 114 14.05 -4.80 -7.49
N TYR A 115 14.49 -4.76 -6.24
CA TYR A 115 14.13 -5.77 -5.24
C TYR A 115 12.84 -5.33 -4.59
N MET A 116 11.78 -6.07 -4.84
CA MET A 116 10.42 -5.69 -4.44
C MET A 116 9.72 -6.89 -3.83
N GLU A 117 9.18 -6.71 -2.64
CA GLU A 117 8.21 -7.60 -2.01
C GLU A 117 6.92 -6.81 -1.94
N LEU A 118 5.87 -7.32 -2.61
CA LEU A 118 4.69 -6.54 -2.95
C LEU A 118 3.53 -6.79 -1.99
N ALA A 119 2.68 -5.78 -1.82
CA ALA A 119 1.44 -5.92 -1.08
C ALA A 119 0.29 -5.14 -1.74
N PHE A 120 -0.92 -5.70 -1.61
CA PHE A 120 -2.16 -4.98 -1.87
C PHE A 120 -2.45 -3.97 -0.77
N VAL A 121 -3.06 -2.86 -1.16
CA VAL A 121 -3.47 -1.81 -0.25
C VAL A 121 -4.98 -1.62 -0.33
N GLU A 122 -5.61 -1.61 0.84
CA GLU A 122 -7.04 -1.40 0.99
C GLU A 122 -7.28 -0.33 2.05
N VAL A 123 -8.34 0.43 1.88
CA VAL A 123 -8.74 1.50 2.82
C VAL A 123 -10.15 1.30 3.34
N SER A 124 -10.41 1.82 4.53
CA SER A 124 -11.74 1.77 5.14
C SER A 124 -12.03 3.04 5.94
N SER A 125 -13.27 3.52 5.84
CA SER A 125 -13.79 4.62 6.65
C SER A 125 -14.49 4.17 7.94
N ASP A 126 -14.79 2.86 8.10
CA ASP A 126 -15.54 2.30 9.23
C ASP A 126 -14.82 1.16 9.98
N GLY A 127 -13.66 0.70 9.44
CA GLY A 127 -12.88 -0.42 9.99
C GLY A 127 -13.48 -1.81 9.74
N VAL A 128 -14.55 -1.89 8.94
CA VAL A 128 -15.27 -3.14 8.65
C VAL A 128 -15.29 -3.43 7.16
N ASN A 129 -15.66 -2.44 6.36
CA ASN A 129 -15.74 -2.54 4.92
C ASN A 129 -14.48 -1.95 4.30
N TYR A 130 -13.71 -2.77 3.60
CA TYR A 130 -12.46 -2.36 2.96
C TYR A 130 -12.62 -2.30 1.44
N THR A 131 -12.04 -1.27 0.83
CA THR A 131 -11.96 -1.09 -0.62
C THR A 131 -10.50 -1.14 -1.03
N ARG A 132 -10.19 -2.02 -2.00
CA ARG A 132 -8.85 -2.19 -2.55
C ARG A 132 -8.59 -1.19 -3.67
N PHE A 133 -7.39 -0.62 -3.71
CA PHE A 133 -6.90 0.08 -4.90
C PHE A 133 -6.78 -0.88 -6.08
N GLU A 134 -7.15 -0.42 -7.26
CA GLU A 134 -6.93 -1.20 -8.49
C GLU A 134 -5.43 -1.32 -8.75
N SER A 135 -4.90 -2.53 -8.56
CA SER A 135 -3.50 -2.84 -8.79
C SER A 135 -3.29 -3.39 -10.19
N ILE A 136 -2.14 -3.07 -10.80
CA ILE A 136 -1.74 -3.60 -12.11
C ILE A 136 -0.31 -4.13 -12.03
N SER A 137 -0.10 -5.32 -12.61
CA SER A 137 1.21 -5.92 -12.79
C SER A 137 1.40 -6.38 -14.24
N GLU A 138 2.24 -5.67 -14.98
CA GLU A 138 2.69 -6.07 -16.32
C GLU A 138 4.02 -6.83 -16.27
N ALA A 139 4.47 -7.23 -15.06
CA ALA A 139 5.70 -8.00 -14.90
C ALA A 139 5.57 -9.37 -15.60
N PRO A 140 6.60 -9.81 -16.35
CA PRO A 140 6.58 -11.13 -16.97
C PRO A 140 6.37 -12.25 -15.95
N ALA A 141 5.42 -13.14 -16.22
CA ALA A 141 5.07 -14.26 -15.35
C ALA A 141 5.39 -15.64 -16.00
N ASP A 142 6.32 -15.68 -16.93
CA ASP A 142 6.81 -16.90 -17.59
C ASP A 142 7.97 -17.57 -16.82
N ILE A 143 8.69 -16.79 -16.01
CA ILE A 143 9.79 -17.28 -15.15
C ILE A 143 9.56 -16.69 -13.75
N GLN A 144 9.54 -17.57 -12.73
CA GLN A 144 9.45 -17.18 -11.34
C GLN A 144 10.61 -16.28 -10.92
N ILE A 145 10.31 -15.13 -10.36
CA ILE A 145 11.29 -14.31 -9.66
C ILE A 145 11.68 -15.05 -8.39
N SER A 146 12.95 -15.44 -8.27
CA SER A 146 13.45 -16.12 -7.07
C SER A 146 13.68 -15.11 -5.93
N ASN A 147 13.78 -15.60 -4.71
CA ASN A 147 13.82 -14.83 -3.46
C ASN A 147 14.88 -13.72 -3.35
N PHE A 148 15.87 -13.63 -4.23
CA PHE A 148 16.86 -12.54 -4.29
C PHE A 148 17.02 -11.98 -5.70
N SER A 149 16.02 -12.17 -6.54
CA SER A 149 16.00 -11.64 -7.90
C SER A 149 15.26 -10.31 -7.97
N PHE A 150 15.37 -9.65 -9.11
CA PHE A 150 14.91 -8.29 -9.32
C PHE A 150 13.82 -8.24 -10.38
N SER A 151 12.91 -7.28 -10.24
CA SER A 151 11.92 -6.92 -11.24
C SER A 151 11.95 -5.41 -11.49
N ASP A 152 11.26 -4.93 -12.52
CA ASP A 152 11.22 -3.52 -12.87
C ASP A 152 9.96 -2.88 -12.29
N CYS A 153 10.11 -1.87 -11.44
CA CYS A 153 8.98 -1.16 -10.83
C CYS A 153 8.05 -0.48 -11.86
N ARG A 154 8.54 -0.23 -13.08
CA ARG A 154 7.75 0.33 -14.19
C ARG A 154 6.67 -0.62 -14.71
N TYR A 155 6.67 -1.87 -14.30
CA TYR A 155 5.58 -2.81 -14.56
C TYR A 155 4.43 -2.73 -13.55
N LEU A 156 4.58 -1.96 -12.46
CA LEU A 156 3.70 -2.03 -11.30
C LEU A 156 2.98 -0.71 -11.04
N ASN A 157 1.68 -0.81 -10.74
CA ASN A 157 0.87 0.31 -10.25
C ASN A 157 0.05 -0.13 -9.04
N ASN A 158 -0.11 0.77 -8.05
CA ASN A 158 -0.92 0.57 -6.85
C ASN A 158 -0.61 -0.74 -6.07
N LEU A 159 0.66 -1.13 -6.06
CA LEU A 159 1.20 -2.18 -5.21
C LEU A 159 2.24 -1.56 -4.28
N ALA A 160 2.06 -1.71 -2.96
CA ALA A 160 3.08 -1.31 -1.99
C ALA A 160 4.33 -2.17 -2.15
N GLY A 161 5.51 -1.69 -1.71
CA GLY A 161 6.78 -2.40 -1.86
C GLY A 161 7.45 -2.22 -3.23
N LYS A 162 6.87 -1.40 -4.10
CA LYS A 162 7.43 -1.10 -5.43
C LYS A 162 8.73 -0.31 -5.36
N TYR A 163 9.05 0.33 -4.23
CA TYR A 163 10.22 1.17 -4.05
C TYR A 163 11.09 0.69 -2.89
N ARG A 164 12.41 0.91 -3.05
CA ARG A 164 13.41 0.53 -2.05
C ARG A 164 13.26 1.29 -0.73
N LEU A 165 13.93 0.78 0.28
CA LEU A 165 14.09 1.37 1.61
C LEU A 165 14.11 2.92 1.60
N TYR A 166 13.38 3.52 2.51
CA TYR A 166 13.17 4.95 2.71
C TYR A 166 12.32 5.67 1.65
N TYR A 167 11.82 4.97 0.64
CA TYR A 167 10.93 5.52 -0.37
C TYR A 167 9.57 4.82 -0.32
N GLY A 168 8.55 5.60 0.04
CA GLY A 168 7.18 5.08 0.09
C GLY A 168 6.51 5.08 -1.29
N THR A 169 5.69 4.07 -1.50
CA THR A 169 4.76 4.00 -2.64
C THR A 169 3.54 4.86 -2.32
N PRO A 170 3.25 5.91 -3.11
CA PRO A 170 2.12 6.80 -2.87
C PRO A 170 0.79 6.19 -3.30
N PHE A 171 -0.30 6.64 -2.65
CA PHE A 171 -1.68 6.27 -2.96
C PHE A 171 -2.58 7.51 -2.92
N ASP A 172 -3.43 7.66 -3.93
CA ASP A 172 -4.35 8.78 -4.12
C ASP A 172 -5.79 8.30 -3.93
N LEU A 173 -6.48 8.79 -2.90
CA LEU A 173 -7.86 8.40 -2.58
C LEU A 173 -8.87 8.83 -3.65
N GLU A 174 -8.53 9.80 -4.51
CA GLU A 174 -9.38 10.19 -5.62
C GLU A 174 -9.64 9.02 -6.59
N GLU A 175 -8.72 8.06 -6.69
CA GLU A 175 -8.90 6.84 -7.49
C GLU A 175 -10.08 5.97 -7.02
N LEU A 176 -10.47 6.11 -5.74
CA LEU A 176 -11.59 5.38 -5.14
C LEU A 176 -12.86 6.22 -5.06
N SER A 177 -12.87 7.41 -5.70
CA SER A 177 -14.01 8.33 -5.69
C SER A 177 -15.26 7.68 -6.25
N GLY A 178 -16.39 7.86 -5.57
CA GLY A 178 -17.67 7.28 -5.98
C GLY A 178 -17.90 5.83 -5.56
N THR A 179 -16.95 5.19 -4.84
CA THR A 179 -17.16 3.86 -4.29
C THR A 179 -18.26 3.86 -3.23
N THR A 180 -19.26 3.02 -3.43
CA THR A 180 -20.41 2.94 -2.52
C THR A 180 -19.98 2.44 -1.14
N GLY A 181 -20.27 3.23 -0.10
CA GLY A 181 -19.98 2.87 1.29
C GLY A 181 -18.59 3.29 1.77
N LEU A 182 -17.78 3.89 0.92
CA LEU A 182 -16.48 4.46 1.29
C LEU A 182 -16.58 5.99 1.36
N ASP A 183 -16.16 6.57 2.49
CA ASP A 183 -15.94 8.02 2.61
C ASP A 183 -14.45 8.31 2.46
N ILE A 184 -14.03 8.72 1.25
CA ILE A 184 -12.62 9.02 0.94
C ILE A 184 -12.08 10.22 1.72
N ASN A 185 -12.95 11.03 2.34
CA ASN A 185 -12.55 12.16 3.19
C ASN A 185 -12.40 11.76 4.66
N TYR A 186 -12.62 10.48 4.99
CA TYR A 186 -12.56 10.00 6.37
C TYR A 186 -12.05 8.57 6.46
N ILE A 187 -10.83 8.31 5.96
CA ILE A 187 -10.19 7.00 6.06
C ILE A 187 -9.56 6.84 7.44
N THR A 188 -9.99 5.83 8.15
CA THR A 188 -9.56 5.52 9.53
C THR A 188 -8.66 4.30 9.62
N HIS A 189 -8.71 3.43 8.60
CA HIS A 189 -7.95 2.19 8.55
C HIS A 189 -7.35 1.98 7.17
N ILE A 190 -6.11 1.50 7.14
CA ILE A 190 -5.46 0.96 5.95
C ILE A 190 -5.11 -0.49 6.24
N ARG A 191 -5.46 -1.38 5.30
CA ARG A 191 -5.08 -2.79 5.35
C ARG A 191 -4.07 -3.07 4.25
N ILE A 192 -2.95 -3.66 4.64
CA ILE A 192 -1.88 -4.15 3.78
C ILE A 192 -2.01 -5.67 3.74
N ILE A 193 -2.01 -6.27 2.55
CA ILE A 193 -2.11 -7.72 2.37
C ILE A 193 -0.97 -8.16 1.49
N ASP A 194 -0.13 -9.06 1.99
CA ASP A 194 0.99 -9.62 1.26
C ASP A 194 0.55 -10.26 -0.07
N VAL A 195 1.33 -10.04 -1.11
CA VAL A 195 1.19 -10.68 -2.41
C VAL A 195 1.95 -12.00 -2.36
N VAL A 196 1.24 -13.13 -2.50
CA VAL A 196 1.93 -14.41 -2.74
C VAL A 196 2.50 -14.38 -4.15
N GLY A 197 3.81 -14.17 -4.26
CA GLY A 197 4.51 -13.87 -5.51
C GLY A 197 4.66 -15.06 -6.46
N SER A 198 4.03 -16.18 -6.18
CA SER A 198 4.10 -17.39 -6.99
C SER A 198 3.41 -17.26 -8.33
N ILE A 199 4.03 -17.71 -9.41
CA ILE A 199 3.40 -17.84 -10.74
C ILE A 199 2.57 -19.12 -10.90
N SER A 200 2.50 -19.97 -9.88
CA SER A 200 1.62 -21.15 -9.88
C SER A 200 0.17 -20.69 -9.66
N ALA A 201 -0.71 -20.93 -10.63
CA ALA A 201 -2.11 -20.52 -10.56
C ALA A 201 -2.87 -21.07 -9.34
N GLU A 202 -2.33 -22.06 -8.64
CA GLU A 202 -2.94 -22.66 -7.44
C GLU A 202 -2.86 -21.70 -6.24
N ILE A 203 -1.80 -20.89 -6.16
CA ILE A 203 -1.53 -20.00 -5.01
C ILE A 203 -1.18 -18.57 -5.43
N ALA A 204 -1.15 -18.28 -6.73
CA ALA A 204 -0.79 -16.97 -7.25
C ALA A 204 -1.74 -15.88 -6.75
N SER A 205 -1.19 -14.70 -6.48
CA SER A 205 -1.97 -13.47 -6.37
C SER A 205 -2.22 -12.87 -7.74
N TYR A 206 -3.37 -12.23 -7.91
CA TYR A 206 -3.79 -11.63 -9.17
C TYR A 206 -4.04 -10.14 -9.00
N ASP A 207 -3.66 -9.37 -10.00
CA ASP A 207 -3.99 -7.96 -10.08
C ASP A 207 -5.47 -7.71 -10.43
N SER A 208 -5.88 -6.47 -10.57
CA SER A 208 -7.27 -6.09 -10.84
C SER A 208 -7.74 -6.46 -12.26
N GLU A 209 -6.81 -6.73 -13.18
CA GLU A 209 -7.09 -7.19 -14.55
C GLU A 209 -7.03 -8.72 -14.69
N GLY A 210 -6.64 -9.42 -13.63
CA GLY A 210 -6.51 -10.88 -13.61
C GLY A 210 -5.16 -11.40 -14.09
N ASN A 211 -4.14 -10.55 -14.16
CA ASN A 211 -2.76 -10.97 -14.41
C ASN A 211 -2.13 -11.51 -13.14
N ILE A 212 -1.27 -12.51 -13.27
CA ILE A 212 -0.47 -13.03 -12.15
C ILE A 212 0.55 -11.96 -11.73
N ILE A 213 0.62 -11.69 -10.43
CA ILE A 213 1.66 -10.85 -9.87
C ILE A 213 2.87 -11.74 -9.55
N ASN A 214 3.97 -11.52 -10.28
CA ASN A 214 5.22 -12.23 -10.09
C ASN A 214 6.14 -11.41 -9.18
N ASP A 215 6.43 -11.95 -8.03
CA ASP A 215 7.14 -11.35 -6.90
C ASP A 215 8.15 -12.39 -6.37
N PRO A 216 9.19 -12.03 -5.62
CA PRO A 216 10.13 -13.01 -5.07
C PRO A 216 9.45 -14.16 -4.32
N TYR A 217 9.58 -15.37 -4.85
CA TYR A 217 8.97 -16.58 -4.28
C TYR A 217 9.80 -17.86 -4.61
N PRO A 218 9.88 -18.84 -3.67
CA PRO A 218 9.40 -18.80 -2.29
C PRO A 218 10.33 -18.00 -1.36
N THR A 219 9.78 -17.43 -0.29
CA THR A 219 10.51 -16.72 0.76
C THR A 219 10.37 -17.41 2.11
N PRO A 220 10.86 -18.67 2.27
CA PRO A 220 10.61 -19.52 3.45
C PRO A 220 11.49 -19.11 4.64
N PHE A 221 11.42 -17.84 5.05
CA PHE A 221 12.19 -17.23 6.12
C PHE A 221 11.28 -16.66 7.20
N ASP A 222 11.80 -16.47 8.40
CA ASP A 222 11.09 -15.76 9.48
C ASP A 222 10.68 -14.33 9.07
N SER A 223 11.41 -13.75 8.11
CA SER A 223 11.19 -12.46 7.48
C SER A 223 10.66 -12.57 6.04
N GLY A 224 9.86 -13.58 5.72
CA GLY A 224 9.30 -13.74 4.38
C GLY A 224 8.06 -12.88 4.14
N GLY A 225 7.76 -12.64 2.86
CA GLY A 225 6.66 -11.81 2.42
C GLY A 225 6.90 -10.31 2.67
N PHE A 226 5.87 -9.50 2.52
CA PHE A 226 5.95 -8.05 2.64
C PHE A 226 6.43 -7.61 4.02
N ASP A 227 7.43 -6.75 4.05
CA ASP A 227 8.06 -6.18 5.24
C ASP A 227 7.57 -4.76 5.50
N LEU A 228 6.50 -4.60 6.28
CA LEU A 228 5.94 -3.27 6.58
C LEU A 228 6.86 -2.48 7.50
N ASP A 229 7.40 -1.35 7.00
CA ASP A 229 8.19 -0.37 7.77
C ASP A 229 7.29 0.76 8.32
N ALA A 230 6.46 1.37 7.49
CA ALA A 230 5.61 2.49 7.92
C ALA A 230 4.45 2.79 6.94
N ILE A 231 3.48 3.58 7.43
CA ILE A 231 2.48 4.25 6.59
C ILE A 231 2.44 5.72 6.97
N GLY A 232 2.85 6.59 6.03
CA GLY A 232 2.90 8.04 6.21
C GLY A 232 1.65 8.73 5.67
N ILE A 233 1.07 9.67 6.42
CA ILE A 233 -0.09 10.47 6.06
C ILE A 233 0.39 11.76 5.39
N ILE A 234 -0.18 12.09 4.24
CA ILE A 234 0.08 13.32 3.49
C ILE A 234 -1.09 14.29 3.68
N ASN A 235 -2.31 13.84 3.42
CA ASN A 235 -3.51 14.64 3.63
C ASN A 235 -4.30 14.07 4.82
N GLY A 236 -4.30 14.79 5.93
CA GLY A 236 -4.99 14.37 7.16
C GLY A 236 -6.07 15.37 7.56
N SER A 237 -7.16 14.85 8.12
CA SER A 237 -8.20 15.65 8.79
C SER A 237 -8.23 15.29 10.27
N ASP A 238 -8.49 16.28 11.11
CA ASP A 238 -8.71 16.01 12.52
C ASP A 238 -9.84 14.97 12.68
N LEU A 239 -9.59 13.92 13.45
CA LEU A 239 -10.68 13.06 13.91
C LEU A 239 -11.63 13.98 14.67
N HIS A 240 -12.77 14.29 14.08
CA HIS A 240 -13.80 15.07 14.75
C HIS A 240 -14.19 14.33 16.03
N LEU A 241 -13.56 14.68 17.14
CA LEU A 241 -14.20 14.51 18.42
C LEU A 241 -15.50 15.27 18.28
N ASN A 242 -16.63 14.55 18.22
CA ASN A 242 -17.94 15.21 18.33
C ASN A 242 -17.82 16.17 19.50
N GLU A 243 -17.69 17.46 19.23
CA GLU A 243 -17.80 18.45 20.27
C GLU A 243 -19.15 18.18 20.91
N PHE A 244 -19.12 17.55 22.09
CA PHE A 244 -20.27 17.54 22.96
C PHE A 244 -20.50 19.01 23.33
N ASN A 245 -21.25 19.71 22.50
CA ASN A 245 -21.83 21.01 22.83
C ASN A 245 -22.86 20.80 23.95
N GLN A 246 -22.40 20.29 25.11
CA GLN A 246 -23.14 20.36 26.34
C GLN A 246 -22.95 21.81 26.86
N SER A 247 -23.93 22.64 26.56
CA SER A 247 -24.06 23.92 27.28
C SER A 247 -24.35 23.61 28.74
N PHE A 248 -23.30 23.68 29.59
CA PHE A 248 -23.49 23.63 31.05
C PHE A 248 -24.08 24.95 31.53
N THR A 249 -25.34 24.93 31.93
CA THR A 249 -25.95 26.06 32.62
C THR A 249 -25.72 25.86 34.12
N VAL A 250 -24.80 26.64 34.70
CA VAL A 250 -24.57 26.63 36.15
C VAL A 250 -25.62 27.47 36.81
N TYR A 251 -26.46 26.85 37.63
CA TYR A 251 -27.45 27.51 38.48
C TYR A 251 -27.22 27.17 39.95
N PRO A 252 -27.33 28.14 40.88
CA PRO A 252 -27.47 29.58 40.66
C PRO A 252 -26.15 30.22 40.29
N ASN A 253 -26.16 31.30 39.48
CA ASN A 253 -24.99 32.09 39.23
C ASN A 253 -24.97 33.30 40.19
N PRO A 254 -24.49 33.14 41.44
CA PRO A 254 -24.52 34.19 42.44
C PRO A 254 -23.17 34.86 42.58
N THR A 255 -22.16 34.53 41.78
CA THR A 255 -20.80 34.98 42.03
C THR A 255 -20.43 36.17 41.18
N LYS A 256 -20.02 37.24 41.85
CA LYS A 256 -19.35 38.36 41.25
C LYS A 256 -17.85 38.13 41.03
N ASN A 257 -17.34 36.89 41.25
CA ASN A 257 -15.94 36.53 41.17
C ASN A 257 -15.71 35.35 40.21
N LEU A 258 -14.55 35.33 39.61
CA LEU A 258 -14.07 34.31 38.65
C LEU A 258 -14.22 32.90 39.19
N ILE A 259 -14.79 31.99 38.40
CA ILE A 259 -14.74 30.54 38.59
C ILE A 259 -13.48 30.07 37.83
N TYR A 260 -12.56 29.45 38.51
CA TYR A 260 -11.45 28.72 37.89
C TYR A 260 -11.93 27.27 37.65
N LEU A 261 -11.93 26.88 36.38
CA LEU A 261 -12.11 25.49 35.93
C LEU A 261 -10.76 24.81 35.81
#